data_88cb182e9da726f52a9e3184a5007070
#
_entry.id   88cb182e9da726f52a9e3184a5007070
#
_cell.length_a   1.000
_cell.length_b   1.000
_cell.length_c   1.000
_cell.angle_alpha   90.00
_cell.angle_beta   90.00
_cell.angle_gamma   90.00
#
_symmetry.space_group_name_H-M   'P 1'
#
loop_
_entity.id
_entity.type
_entity.pdbx_description
1 polymer ?
#
loop_
_entity_poly.entity_id
_entity_poly.type
_entity_poly.pdbx_seq_one_letter_code
_entity_poly.pdbx_strand_id
1 'polypeptide(L)'
;MIEAVIRRPQPHEHDSVRAVVQTVVDEVYGGLWAPPPLPVDEESWHLSWIAVVDTKIIGVVLTHEEWLSDLWVLREGRGCGVGQRLLAHAEAEIVGRGCRIFRLRVLQLNTAAIKFYHRQGWRVAREFPHESFPVMMLEMVKSVLQDED
;
A
#
# COMPACT_ATOMS: atom_id res chain seq x y z
N MET A 1 14.81 15.59 -8.31
CA MET A 1 13.69 14.68 -8.59
C MET A 1 14.17 13.23 -8.45
N ILE A 2 13.39 12.42 -7.79
CA ILE A 2 13.76 11.01 -7.59
C ILE A 2 13.34 10.19 -8.81
N GLU A 3 14.30 9.43 -9.32
CA GLU A 3 14.04 8.51 -10.41
C GLU A 3 13.99 7.10 -9.83
N ALA A 4 12.80 6.60 -9.62
CA ALA A 4 12.61 5.26 -9.07
C ALA A 4 12.31 4.28 -10.17
N VAL A 5 12.89 3.09 -10.05
CA VAL A 5 12.55 1.95 -10.91
C VAL A 5 11.57 1.08 -10.14
N ILE A 6 10.47 0.71 -10.78
CA ILE A 6 9.48 -0.17 -10.17
C ILE A 6 9.61 -1.54 -10.79
N ARG A 7 9.86 -2.54 -9.95
CA ARG A 7 10.11 -3.90 -10.39
C ARG A 7 9.74 -4.88 -9.27
N ARG A 8 9.75 -6.16 -9.61
CA ARG A 8 9.59 -7.22 -8.60
C ARG A 8 10.89 -7.36 -7.80
N PRO A 9 10.81 -7.78 -6.55
CA PRO A 9 12.02 -8.02 -5.76
C PRO A 9 12.69 -9.33 -6.15
N GLN A 10 14.02 -9.35 -5.99
CA GLN A 10 14.78 -10.58 -6.11
C GLN A 10 14.66 -11.38 -4.81
N PRO A 11 14.88 -12.70 -4.86
CA PRO A 11 14.76 -13.50 -3.62
C PRO A 11 15.62 -12.99 -2.48
N HIS A 12 16.82 -12.51 -2.77
CA HIS A 12 17.72 -12.02 -1.73
C HIS A 12 17.30 -10.67 -1.16
N GLU A 13 16.27 -10.04 -1.74
CA GLU A 13 15.80 -8.73 -1.30
C GLU A 13 14.58 -8.82 -0.36
N HIS A 14 14.06 -10.03 -0.11
CA HIS A 14 12.83 -10.16 0.68
C HIS A 14 13.00 -9.59 2.09
N ASP A 15 14.16 -9.79 2.71
CA ASP A 15 14.40 -9.21 4.03
C ASP A 15 14.41 -7.69 3.98
N SER A 16 14.96 -7.12 2.91
CA SER A 16 14.97 -5.66 2.74
C SER A 16 13.56 -5.12 2.53
N VAL A 17 12.73 -5.85 1.79
CA VAL A 17 11.34 -5.47 1.60
C VAL A 17 10.63 -5.45 2.95
N ARG A 18 10.80 -6.49 3.74
CA ARG A 18 10.16 -6.56 5.05
C ARG A 18 10.65 -5.44 5.96
N ALA A 19 11.93 -5.09 5.88
CA ALA A 19 12.48 -4.01 6.69
C ALA A 19 11.84 -2.67 6.33
N VAL A 20 11.58 -2.42 5.05
CA VAL A 20 10.88 -1.21 4.62
C VAL A 20 9.47 -1.17 5.21
N VAL A 21 8.74 -2.28 5.10
CA VAL A 21 7.39 -2.36 5.63
C VAL A 21 7.40 -2.11 7.13
N GLN A 22 8.30 -2.77 7.85
CA GLN A 22 8.38 -2.63 9.31
C GLN A 22 8.69 -1.19 9.70
N THR A 23 9.60 -0.53 9.00
CA THR A 23 9.96 0.84 9.28
C THR A 23 8.73 1.76 9.17
N VAL A 24 7.96 1.61 8.10
CA VAL A 24 6.80 2.47 7.88
C VAL A 24 5.67 2.12 8.86
N VAL A 25 5.46 0.84 9.12
CA VAL A 25 4.45 0.40 10.09
C VAL A 25 4.75 0.99 11.47
N ASP A 26 6.01 0.92 11.89
CA ASP A 26 6.40 1.48 13.19
C ASP A 26 6.21 2.99 13.20
N GLU A 27 6.52 3.66 12.11
CA GLU A 27 6.37 5.10 12.03
C GLU A 27 4.91 5.53 12.09
N VAL A 28 4.04 4.83 11.36
CA VAL A 28 2.64 5.22 11.21
C VAL A 28 1.80 4.73 12.39
N TYR A 29 2.04 3.52 12.85
CA TYR A 29 1.18 2.87 13.83
C TYR A 29 1.84 2.67 15.20
N GLY A 30 3.14 2.85 15.30
CA GLY A 30 3.83 2.70 16.57
C GLY A 30 3.31 3.76 17.54
N GLY A 31 2.84 3.38 18.68
CA GLY A 31 2.29 4.31 19.65
C GLY A 31 0.78 4.32 19.70
N LEU A 32 0.10 3.73 18.71
CA LEU A 32 -1.35 3.64 18.73
C LEU A 32 -1.80 2.51 19.67
N TRP A 33 -1.03 1.45 19.72
CA TRP A 33 -1.27 0.34 20.65
C TRP A 33 0.04 -0.44 20.80
N ALA A 34 0.09 -1.28 21.84
CA ALA A 34 1.27 -2.10 22.10
C ALA A 34 0.84 -3.54 22.28
N PRO A 35 1.54 -4.49 21.61
CA PRO A 35 2.65 -4.22 20.67
C PRO A 35 2.14 -3.66 19.35
N PRO A 36 2.99 -2.95 18.61
CA PRO A 36 2.58 -2.48 17.27
C PRO A 36 2.30 -3.66 16.34
N PRO A 37 1.48 -3.45 15.31
CA PRO A 37 1.19 -4.53 14.38
C PRO A 37 2.46 -4.92 13.63
N LEU A 38 2.55 -6.20 13.30
CA LEU A 38 3.66 -6.71 12.51
C LEU A 38 3.20 -6.88 11.07
N PRO A 39 4.13 -6.77 10.12
CA PRO A 39 3.78 -7.08 8.74
C PRO A 39 3.30 -8.51 8.63
N VAL A 40 2.24 -8.69 7.86
CA VAL A 40 1.63 -9.98 7.70
C VAL A 40 2.22 -10.64 6.48
N ASP A 41 2.44 -11.94 6.54
CA ASP A 41 2.67 -12.75 5.34
C ASP A 41 3.92 -12.40 4.55
N GLU A 42 5.05 -12.81 5.08
CA GLU A 42 6.33 -12.66 4.42
C GLU A 42 6.41 -13.41 3.10
N GLU A 43 5.63 -14.45 2.94
CA GLU A 43 5.74 -15.30 1.77
C GLU A 43 5.20 -14.62 0.52
N SER A 44 4.37 -13.61 0.70
CA SER A 44 3.78 -12.90 -0.43
C SER A 44 4.68 -11.79 -0.97
N TRP A 45 5.75 -11.43 -0.29
CA TRP A 45 6.57 -10.31 -0.73
C TRP A 45 7.18 -10.50 -2.11
N HIS A 46 7.37 -11.75 -2.54
CA HIS A 46 7.89 -11.99 -3.90
C HIS A 46 6.91 -11.54 -4.98
N LEU A 47 5.63 -11.34 -4.62
CA LEU A 47 4.60 -10.87 -5.54
C LEU A 47 4.42 -9.36 -5.50
N SER A 48 5.19 -8.67 -4.65
CA SER A 48 5.07 -7.22 -4.53
C SER A 48 5.76 -6.52 -5.69
N TRP A 49 5.41 -5.24 -5.86
CA TRP A 49 6.19 -4.32 -6.68
C TRP A 49 6.98 -3.44 -5.73
N ILE A 50 8.24 -3.21 -6.04
CA ILE A 50 9.09 -2.36 -5.22
C ILE A 50 9.57 -1.18 -6.04
N ALA A 51 9.78 -0.06 -5.35
CA ALA A 51 10.36 1.14 -5.95
C ALA A 51 11.78 1.24 -5.45
N VAL A 52 12.73 1.30 -6.39
CA VAL A 52 14.16 1.30 -6.06
C VAL A 52 14.79 2.56 -6.60
N VAL A 53 15.52 3.27 -5.75
CA VAL A 53 16.33 4.43 -6.14
C VAL A 53 17.78 4.05 -5.87
N ASP A 54 18.58 4.07 -6.91
CA ASP A 54 19.95 3.54 -6.89
C ASP A 54 19.88 2.07 -6.48
N THR A 55 20.34 1.71 -5.30
CA THR A 55 20.26 0.33 -4.85
C THR A 55 19.33 0.18 -3.65
N LYS A 56 18.61 1.23 -3.29
CA LYS A 56 17.80 1.24 -2.08
C LYS A 56 16.32 1.09 -2.41
N ILE A 57 15.68 0.14 -1.72
CA ILE A 57 14.24 -0.03 -1.82
C ILE A 57 13.57 1.04 -0.95
N ILE A 58 12.74 1.87 -1.57
CA ILE A 58 12.09 2.97 -0.86
C ILE A 58 10.59 2.85 -0.79
N GLY A 59 10.01 1.86 -1.44
CA GLY A 59 8.58 1.67 -1.40
C GLY A 59 8.19 0.27 -1.83
N VAL A 60 7.02 -0.16 -1.39
CA VAL A 60 6.49 -1.51 -1.63
C VAL A 60 4.99 -1.41 -1.81
N VAL A 61 4.44 -2.15 -2.76
CA VAL A 61 3.00 -2.32 -2.89
C VAL A 61 2.69 -3.79 -3.15
N LEU A 62 1.63 -4.28 -2.53
CA LEU A 62 1.20 -5.68 -2.68
C LEU A 62 -0.30 -5.71 -2.87
N THR A 63 -0.76 -6.54 -3.80
CA THR A 63 -2.18 -6.73 -4.05
C THR A 63 -2.54 -8.19 -3.92
N HIS A 64 -3.82 -8.45 -3.68
CA HIS A 64 -4.38 -9.79 -3.63
C HIS A 64 -5.81 -9.70 -4.15
N GLU A 65 -6.10 -10.38 -5.24
CA GLU A 65 -7.40 -10.30 -5.89
C GLU A 65 -7.75 -8.84 -6.20
N GLU A 66 -8.89 -8.33 -5.71
CA GLU A 66 -9.26 -6.93 -5.92
C GLU A 66 -8.70 -6.00 -4.84
N TRP A 67 -7.94 -6.55 -3.89
CA TRP A 67 -7.49 -5.81 -2.72
C TRP A 67 -6.10 -5.26 -2.89
N LEU A 68 -5.94 -3.99 -2.51
CA LEU A 68 -4.65 -3.40 -2.25
C LEU A 68 -4.31 -3.74 -0.81
N SER A 69 -3.42 -4.71 -0.62
CA SER A 69 -3.11 -5.24 0.70
C SER A 69 -2.10 -4.38 1.45
N ASP A 70 -1.12 -3.86 0.73
CA ASP A 70 -0.03 -3.09 1.32
C ASP A 70 0.42 -2.00 0.37
N LEU A 71 0.68 -0.82 0.92
CA LEU A 71 1.36 0.26 0.18
C LEU A 71 2.13 1.05 1.23
N TRP A 72 3.45 0.94 1.18
CA TRP A 72 4.32 1.54 2.16
C TRP A 72 5.45 2.27 1.44
N VAL A 73 5.69 3.53 1.79
CA VAL A 73 6.74 4.33 1.20
C VAL A 73 7.55 4.95 2.33
N LEU A 74 8.87 4.75 2.28
CA LEU A 74 9.77 5.36 3.26
C LEU A 74 9.67 6.88 3.17
N ARG A 75 9.97 7.53 4.28
CA ARG A 75 9.86 8.99 4.37
C ARG A 75 10.62 9.70 3.25
N GLU A 76 11.81 9.22 2.92
CA GLU A 76 12.62 9.86 1.87
C GLU A 76 12.03 9.72 0.47
N GLY A 77 11.07 8.83 0.27
CA GLY A 77 10.40 8.67 -1.02
C GLY A 77 9.07 9.41 -1.14
N ARG A 78 8.65 10.08 -0.07
CA ARG A 78 7.35 10.75 -0.05
C ARG A 78 7.44 12.11 -0.73
N GLY A 79 6.32 12.51 -1.33
CA GLY A 79 6.25 13.79 -2.01
C GLY A 79 6.93 13.81 -3.36
N CYS A 80 7.38 12.66 -3.85
CA CYS A 80 8.11 12.56 -5.12
C CYS A 80 7.36 11.71 -6.14
N GLY A 81 6.12 11.34 -5.86
CA GLY A 81 5.31 10.57 -6.79
C GLY A 81 5.52 9.07 -6.75
N VAL A 82 6.36 8.57 -5.82
CA VAL A 82 6.64 7.13 -5.72
C VAL A 82 5.40 6.35 -5.34
N GLY A 83 4.67 6.82 -4.31
CA GLY A 83 3.44 6.17 -3.88
C GLY A 83 2.41 6.12 -4.98
N GLN A 84 2.28 7.20 -5.74
CA GLN A 84 1.35 7.29 -6.84
C GLN A 84 1.70 6.30 -7.94
N ARG A 85 2.99 6.16 -8.25
CA ARG A 85 3.45 5.21 -9.27
C ARG A 85 3.24 3.77 -8.83
N LEU A 86 3.53 3.47 -7.56
CA LEU A 86 3.28 2.13 -7.02
C LEU A 86 1.79 1.81 -7.04
N LEU A 87 0.96 2.78 -6.67
CA LEU A 87 -0.48 2.58 -6.70
C LEU A 87 -0.98 2.31 -8.12
N ALA A 88 -0.43 3.03 -9.11
CA ALA A 88 -0.81 2.80 -10.50
C ALA A 88 -0.47 1.39 -10.95
N HIS A 89 0.70 0.87 -10.54
CA HIS A 89 1.07 -0.51 -10.83
C HIS A 89 0.10 -1.50 -10.19
N ALA A 90 -0.29 -1.23 -8.95
CA ALA A 90 -1.23 -2.09 -8.22
C ALA A 90 -2.59 -2.10 -8.91
N GLU A 91 -3.10 -0.93 -9.27
CA GLU A 91 -4.40 -0.85 -9.94
C GLU A 91 -4.37 -1.57 -11.27
N ALA A 92 -3.29 -1.40 -12.04
CA ALA A 92 -3.15 -2.10 -13.31
C ALA A 92 -3.13 -3.61 -13.13
N GLU A 93 -2.48 -4.08 -12.08
CA GLU A 93 -2.41 -5.52 -11.79
C GLU A 93 -3.79 -6.06 -11.46
N ILE A 94 -4.55 -5.34 -10.65
CA ILE A 94 -5.90 -5.77 -10.29
C ILE A 94 -6.81 -5.80 -11.52
N VAL A 95 -6.70 -4.78 -12.38
CA VAL A 95 -7.44 -4.76 -13.63
C VAL A 95 -7.04 -5.95 -14.51
N GLY A 96 -5.76 -6.27 -14.52
CA GLY A 96 -5.26 -7.40 -15.29
C GLY A 96 -5.84 -8.74 -14.87
N ARG A 97 -6.34 -8.83 -13.64
CA ARG A 97 -7.03 -10.02 -13.15
C ARG A 97 -8.51 -10.04 -13.51
N GLY A 98 -9.01 -9.00 -14.17
CA GLY A 98 -10.41 -8.89 -14.55
C GLY A 98 -11.28 -8.19 -13.54
N CYS A 99 -10.69 -7.61 -12.49
CA CYS A 99 -11.45 -6.92 -11.46
C CYS A 99 -11.69 -5.47 -11.87
N ARG A 100 -12.89 -4.96 -11.59
CA ARG A 100 -13.25 -3.59 -11.95
C ARG A 100 -13.44 -2.69 -10.76
N ILE A 101 -13.35 -3.24 -9.56
CA ILE A 101 -13.44 -2.49 -8.32
C ILE A 101 -12.22 -2.85 -7.50
N PHE A 102 -11.54 -1.81 -7.02
CA PHE A 102 -10.38 -1.95 -6.14
C PHE A 102 -10.83 -1.65 -4.72
N ARG A 103 -10.29 -2.37 -3.76
CA ARG A 103 -10.62 -2.21 -2.35
C ARG A 103 -9.37 -2.15 -1.50
N LEU A 104 -9.44 -1.37 -0.43
CA LEU A 104 -8.38 -1.36 0.57
C LEU A 104 -9.00 -1.11 1.93
N ARG A 105 -8.24 -1.43 2.97
CA ARG A 105 -8.61 -1.09 4.35
C ARG A 105 -7.53 -0.20 4.92
N VAL A 106 -7.96 0.82 5.65
CA VAL A 106 -7.03 1.77 6.23
C VAL A 106 -7.55 2.16 7.61
N LEU A 107 -6.61 2.39 8.52
CA LEU A 107 -6.96 2.84 9.85
C LEU A 107 -7.57 4.23 9.76
N GLN A 108 -8.71 4.44 10.44
CA GLN A 108 -9.40 5.73 10.42
C GLN A 108 -8.48 6.87 10.86
N LEU A 109 -7.57 6.58 11.77
CA LEU A 109 -6.65 7.58 12.29
C LEU A 109 -5.52 7.94 11.32
N ASN A 110 -5.33 7.15 10.28
CA ASN A 110 -4.28 7.40 9.29
C ASN A 110 -4.78 8.41 8.25
N THR A 111 -4.91 9.66 8.68
CA THR A 111 -5.50 10.70 7.83
C THR A 111 -4.65 11.00 6.61
N ALA A 112 -3.33 10.87 6.72
CA ALA A 112 -2.45 11.13 5.58
C ALA A 112 -2.70 10.14 4.45
N ALA A 113 -2.86 8.85 4.79
CA ALA A 113 -3.14 7.83 3.79
C ALA A 113 -4.52 8.04 3.18
N ILE A 114 -5.51 8.36 4.01
CA ILE A 114 -6.87 8.58 3.53
C ILE A 114 -6.89 9.72 2.53
N LYS A 115 -6.20 10.82 2.83
CA LYS A 115 -6.11 11.95 1.91
C LYS A 115 -5.40 11.57 0.62
N PHE A 116 -4.33 10.80 0.73
CA PHE A 116 -3.62 10.34 -0.45
C PHE A 116 -4.55 9.53 -1.37
N TYR A 117 -5.28 8.56 -0.80
CA TYR A 117 -6.18 7.75 -1.61
C TYR A 117 -7.31 8.56 -2.20
N HIS A 118 -7.85 9.53 -1.44
CA HIS A 118 -8.86 10.44 -1.96
C HIS A 118 -8.36 11.18 -3.20
N ARG A 119 -7.14 11.69 -3.15
CA ARG A 119 -6.57 12.40 -4.29
C ARG A 119 -6.38 11.48 -5.50
N GLN A 120 -6.27 10.18 -5.26
CA GLN A 120 -6.09 9.21 -6.35
C GLN A 120 -7.43 8.61 -6.81
N GLY A 121 -8.55 9.16 -6.34
CA GLY A 121 -9.86 8.76 -6.82
C GLY A 121 -10.57 7.70 -6.00
N TRP A 122 -10.02 7.34 -4.84
CA TRP A 122 -10.65 6.38 -3.95
C TRP A 122 -11.65 7.11 -3.04
N ARG A 123 -12.68 6.40 -2.59
CA ARG A 123 -13.68 6.95 -1.68
C ARG A 123 -13.97 5.96 -0.57
N VAL A 124 -14.46 6.47 0.55
CA VAL A 124 -14.82 5.63 1.68
C VAL A 124 -16.15 4.93 1.37
N ALA A 125 -16.13 3.60 1.49
CA ALA A 125 -17.33 2.79 1.30
C ALA A 125 -18.01 2.46 2.61
N ARG A 126 -17.24 2.19 3.67
CA ARG A 126 -17.82 1.89 4.97
C ARG A 126 -16.78 2.03 6.05
N GLU A 127 -17.27 2.12 7.28
CA GLU A 127 -16.47 2.20 8.48
C GLU A 127 -16.83 0.99 9.35
N PHE A 128 -15.82 0.38 9.98
CA PHE A 128 -16.07 -0.80 10.80
C PHE A 128 -15.00 -0.92 11.87
N PRO A 129 -15.30 -1.57 13.01
CA PRO A 129 -14.29 -1.75 14.05
C PRO A 129 -13.26 -2.79 13.63
N HIS A 130 -12.02 -2.56 14.07
CA HIS A 130 -10.97 -3.56 13.89
C HIS A 130 -11.35 -4.78 14.71
N GLU A 131 -11.06 -5.97 14.20
CA GLU A 131 -11.48 -7.20 14.88
C GLU A 131 -10.67 -7.50 16.14
N SER A 132 -9.47 -6.96 16.26
CA SER A 132 -8.57 -7.28 17.38
C SER A 132 -8.20 -6.08 18.26
N PHE A 133 -8.24 -4.86 17.72
CA PHE A 133 -7.76 -3.68 18.44
C PHE A 133 -8.88 -2.65 18.55
N PRO A 134 -8.83 -1.76 19.57
CA PRO A 134 -9.89 -0.79 19.79
C PRO A 134 -9.78 0.43 18.90
N VAL A 135 -9.79 0.21 17.60
CA VAL A 135 -9.67 1.26 16.60
C VAL A 135 -10.67 1.01 15.48
N MET A 136 -11.03 2.08 14.79
CA MET A 136 -11.94 1.98 13.64
C MET A 136 -11.15 1.90 12.37
N MET A 137 -11.69 1.12 11.41
CA MET A 137 -11.14 0.94 10.10
C MET A 137 -12.07 1.53 9.06
N LEU A 138 -11.51 1.97 7.95
CA LEU A 138 -12.29 2.36 6.78
C LEU A 138 -11.98 1.41 5.65
N GLU A 139 -13.01 1.04 4.92
CA GLU A 139 -12.82 0.38 3.64
C GLU A 139 -13.00 1.43 2.56
N MET A 140 -12.00 1.56 1.69
CA MET A 140 -12.06 2.49 0.58
C MET A 140 -12.14 1.71 -0.72
N VAL A 141 -12.81 2.29 -1.71
CA VAL A 141 -13.02 1.65 -2.99
C VAL A 141 -12.77 2.63 -4.12
N LYS A 142 -12.40 2.08 -5.25
CA LYS A 142 -12.28 2.83 -6.48
C LYS A 142 -12.74 1.94 -7.61
N SER A 143 -13.56 2.49 -8.51
CA SER A 143 -14.06 1.74 -9.67
C SER A 143 -13.29 2.15 -10.90
N VAL A 144 -13.02 1.19 -11.75
CA VAL A 144 -12.48 1.51 -13.07
C VAL A 144 -13.59 2.12 -13.88
N LEU A 145 -13.33 3.32 -14.42
CA LEU A 145 -14.33 3.96 -15.25
C LEU A 145 -14.49 3.19 -16.54
N GLN A 146 -15.74 2.93 -16.88
CA GLN A 146 -16.00 2.31 -18.15
C GLN A 146 -16.00 3.38 -19.17
N ASP A 147 -15.15 3.24 -20.09
CA ASP A 147 -15.26 4.12 -21.18
C ASP A 147 -16.39 3.66 -21.96
N GLU A 148 -17.16 4.19 -21.92
CA GLU A 148 -18.09 3.74 -22.47
C GLU A 148 -18.12 3.81 -23.57
N ASP A 149 -17.74 3.60 -23.68
CA ASP A 149 -17.54 3.67 -24.59
C ASP A 149 -17.86 3.32 -25.19
#